data_bc5578460cfcfc31d8744e8ee1bcc147
#
_entry.id   bc5578460cfcfc31d8744e8ee1bcc147
#
_cell.length_a   1.000
_cell.length_b   1.000
_cell.length_c   1.000
_cell.angle_alpha   90.00
_cell.angle_beta   90.00
_cell.angle_gamma   90.00
#
_symmetry.space_group_name_H-M   'P 1'
#
loop_
_entity.id
_entity.type
_entity.pdbx_description
1 polymer ?
#
loop_
_entity_poly.entity_id
_entity_poly.type
_entity_poly.pdbx_seq_one_letter_code
_entity_poly.pdbx_strand_id
1 'polypeptide(L)'
;MMEKSAKIYVAGHRGMVGSAIVRELRRQGYDNIVTRTHSELDLCRQDAVERFFAEEKPEYVFLAAAKVGGIVANASALADFMYDNIILEMNVIHSAWKNGCKKLEFLGSSCIYPRLAPQPMKESCLLTSELEQTNEAYALAKISGLKYCEYLNRQYGTDFISVMPTNLYGPNDNYHPEHSHVVPALIRRFHEAKEQNLPEVTCWGDGSPLREFLYVDDLANLCVFLMNNYSGNETVNAGTGKELTIKELTGLVAKVVGYEGKILWDTSRPNGTPRKLLDVSKSRQLGWRYTTELEDGLRLSYQDFLNNPVRAER
;
A
#
# COMPACT_ATOMS: atom_id res chain seq x y z
N MET A 1 -6.49 18.18 -14.71
CA MET A 1 -6.78 16.81 -15.20
C MET A 1 -5.65 16.38 -16.13
N MET A 2 -5.15 15.16 -16.01
CA MET A 2 -4.13 14.61 -16.92
C MET A 2 -4.70 14.46 -18.34
N GLU A 3 -3.90 14.89 -19.34
CA GLU A 3 -4.25 14.62 -20.75
C GLU A 3 -4.11 13.13 -21.06
N LYS A 4 -4.97 12.58 -21.94
CA LYS A 4 -4.93 11.14 -22.27
C LYS A 4 -3.65 10.68 -22.93
N SER A 5 -2.98 11.59 -23.65
CA SER A 5 -1.69 11.37 -24.32
C SER A 5 -0.48 11.60 -23.41
N ALA A 6 -0.69 12.11 -22.18
CA ALA A 6 0.40 12.44 -21.28
C ALA A 6 1.26 11.22 -20.93
N LYS A 7 2.56 11.40 -20.86
CA LYS A 7 3.50 10.35 -20.47
C LYS A 7 3.44 10.16 -18.94
N ILE A 8 3.04 8.98 -18.51
CA ILE A 8 2.83 8.62 -17.11
C ILE A 8 3.83 7.52 -16.72
N TYR A 9 4.66 7.77 -15.72
CA TYR A 9 5.53 6.74 -15.14
C TYR A 9 4.90 6.12 -13.89
N VAL A 10 4.83 4.79 -13.86
CA VAL A 10 4.38 4.03 -12.68
C VAL A 10 5.57 3.23 -12.13
N ALA A 11 6.19 3.76 -11.08
CA ALA A 11 7.26 3.07 -10.36
C ALA A 11 6.66 1.94 -9.49
N GLY A 12 7.19 0.72 -9.61
CA GLY A 12 6.68 -0.44 -8.87
C GLY A 12 5.48 -1.15 -9.52
N HIS A 13 5.33 -1.03 -10.85
CA HIS A 13 4.21 -1.56 -11.63
C HIS A 13 3.96 -3.09 -11.50
N ARG A 14 4.93 -3.87 -11.01
CA ARG A 14 4.78 -5.31 -10.74
C ARG A 14 4.28 -5.64 -9.34
N GLY A 15 4.24 -4.66 -8.43
CA GLY A 15 3.67 -4.82 -7.10
C GLY A 15 2.13 -4.75 -7.12
N MET A 16 1.50 -5.09 -5.99
CA MET A 16 0.05 -5.03 -5.83
C MET A 16 -0.51 -3.66 -6.21
N VAL A 17 -0.03 -2.59 -5.59
CA VAL A 17 -0.51 -1.22 -5.82
C VAL A 17 -0.17 -0.71 -7.22
N GLY A 18 1.09 -0.84 -7.65
CA GLY A 18 1.52 -0.33 -8.96
C GLY A 18 0.81 -1.01 -10.12
N SER A 19 0.56 -2.33 -10.04
CA SER A 19 -0.20 -3.04 -11.08
C SER A 19 -1.67 -2.63 -11.11
N ALA A 20 -2.27 -2.35 -9.96
CA ALA A 20 -3.64 -1.82 -9.86
C ALA A 20 -3.73 -0.42 -10.49
N ILE A 21 -2.77 0.47 -10.24
CA ILE A 21 -2.70 1.80 -10.86
C ILE A 21 -2.60 1.68 -12.39
N VAL A 22 -1.77 0.77 -12.90
CA VAL A 22 -1.66 0.55 -14.36
C VAL A 22 -2.99 0.05 -14.94
N ARG A 23 -3.68 -0.88 -14.27
CA ARG A 23 -5.01 -1.35 -14.71
C ARG A 23 -6.01 -0.19 -14.75
N GLU A 24 -6.06 0.62 -13.71
CA GLU A 24 -6.98 1.74 -13.60
C GLU A 24 -6.69 2.83 -14.64
N LEU A 25 -5.43 3.19 -14.86
CA LEU A 25 -5.03 4.12 -15.91
C LEU A 25 -5.51 3.65 -17.29
N ARG A 26 -5.26 2.38 -17.63
CA ARG A 26 -5.71 1.80 -18.90
C ARG A 26 -7.24 1.78 -19.01
N ARG A 27 -7.95 1.41 -17.93
CA ARG A 27 -9.42 1.45 -17.88
C ARG A 27 -9.98 2.84 -18.17
N GLN A 28 -9.25 3.88 -17.73
CA GLN A 28 -9.62 5.27 -18.00
C GLN A 28 -9.10 5.80 -19.35
N GLY A 29 -8.43 4.98 -20.16
CA GLY A 29 -7.97 5.35 -21.51
C GLY A 29 -6.67 6.17 -21.51
N TYR A 30 -5.78 5.93 -20.54
CA TYR A 30 -4.40 6.42 -20.57
C TYR A 30 -3.50 5.30 -21.11
N ASP A 31 -2.90 5.51 -22.29
CA ASP A 31 -2.14 4.46 -22.97
C ASP A 31 -0.62 4.72 -22.97
N ASN A 32 -0.19 5.97 -22.75
CA ASN A 32 1.23 6.33 -22.72
C ASN A 32 1.85 6.10 -21.32
N ILE A 33 1.84 4.83 -20.89
CA ILE A 33 2.31 4.41 -19.57
C ILE A 33 3.72 3.83 -19.69
N VAL A 34 4.69 4.48 -19.02
CA VAL A 34 6.06 4.00 -18.91
C VAL A 34 6.22 3.19 -17.63
N THR A 35 6.84 2.02 -17.73
CA THR A 35 7.16 1.15 -16.60
C THR A 35 8.57 0.60 -16.76
N ARG A 36 9.27 0.30 -15.65
CA ARG A 36 10.56 -0.38 -15.63
C ARG A 36 10.55 -1.42 -14.51
N THR A 37 11.07 -2.59 -14.80
CA THR A 37 11.35 -3.61 -13.79
C THR A 37 12.56 -3.21 -12.95
N HIS A 38 12.75 -3.85 -11.80
CA HIS A 38 13.94 -3.60 -10.96
C HIS A 38 15.25 -3.90 -11.71
N SER A 39 15.27 -4.92 -12.57
CA SER A 39 16.44 -5.26 -13.38
C SER A 39 16.73 -4.26 -14.51
N GLU A 40 15.72 -3.54 -14.99
CA GLU A 40 15.88 -2.48 -16.00
C GLU A 40 16.22 -1.12 -15.37
N LEU A 41 15.68 -0.86 -14.18
CA LEU A 41 15.91 0.38 -13.45
C LEU A 41 15.87 0.10 -11.94
N ASP A 42 17.03 -0.02 -11.33
CA ASP A 42 17.18 -0.05 -9.88
C ASP A 42 17.03 1.38 -9.32
N LEU A 43 15.93 1.63 -8.64
CA LEU A 43 15.60 2.97 -8.09
C LEU A 43 16.54 3.41 -6.96
N CYS A 44 17.32 2.50 -6.39
CA CYS A 44 18.37 2.83 -5.43
C CYS A 44 19.64 3.38 -6.09
N ARG A 45 19.77 3.28 -7.43
CA ARG A 45 20.90 3.79 -8.20
C ARG A 45 20.59 5.19 -8.73
N GLN A 46 21.08 6.22 -8.04
CA GLN A 46 20.82 7.62 -8.36
C GLN A 46 21.13 7.96 -9.81
N ASP A 47 22.31 7.56 -10.30
CA ASP A 47 22.76 7.81 -11.68
C ASP A 47 21.83 7.22 -12.75
N ALA A 48 21.30 6.04 -12.49
CA ALA A 48 20.35 5.37 -13.37
C ALA A 48 18.98 6.07 -13.37
N VAL A 49 18.49 6.50 -12.20
CA VAL A 49 17.22 7.20 -12.07
C VAL A 49 17.31 8.60 -12.73
N GLU A 50 18.37 9.35 -12.49
CA GLU A 50 18.58 10.69 -13.12
C GLU A 50 18.60 10.57 -14.65
N ARG A 51 19.31 9.59 -15.20
CA ARG A 51 19.37 9.32 -16.64
C ARG A 51 17.98 8.97 -17.19
N PHE A 52 17.27 8.04 -16.54
CA PHE A 52 15.92 7.65 -16.93
C PHE A 52 14.96 8.85 -17.01
N PHE A 53 14.94 9.71 -15.98
CA PHE A 53 14.09 10.89 -15.98
C PHE A 53 14.49 11.94 -17.03
N ALA A 54 15.79 12.10 -17.30
CA ALA A 54 16.30 13.00 -18.33
C ALA A 54 15.91 12.53 -19.74
N GLU A 55 15.90 11.23 -19.99
CA GLU A 55 15.54 10.62 -21.28
C GLU A 55 14.03 10.52 -21.47
N GLU A 56 13.30 9.94 -20.51
CA GLU A 56 11.86 9.67 -20.61
C GLU A 56 11.00 10.91 -20.38
N LYS A 57 11.42 11.81 -19.50
CA LYS A 57 10.68 13.05 -19.14
C LYS A 57 9.20 12.80 -18.86
N PRO A 58 8.84 11.93 -17.91
CA PRO A 58 7.44 11.68 -17.59
C PRO A 58 6.77 12.94 -17.07
N GLU A 59 5.58 13.22 -17.56
CA GLU A 59 4.78 14.37 -17.12
C GLU A 59 4.12 14.13 -15.76
N TYR A 60 3.75 12.87 -15.51
CA TYR A 60 3.10 12.43 -14.28
C TYR A 60 3.81 11.18 -13.73
N VAL A 61 3.90 11.09 -12.40
CA VAL A 61 4.58 9.98 -11.73
C VAL A 61 3.71 9.44 -10.62
N PHE A 62 3.49 8.12 -10.61
CA PHE A 62 2.95 7.38 -9.46
C PHE A 62 4.11 6.61 -8.82
N LEU A 63 4.50 7.00 -7.60
CA LEU A 63 5.58 6.34 -6.86
C LEU A 63 5.00 5.28 -5.92
N ALA A 64 4.73 4.09 -6.46
CA ALA A 64 4.24 2.92 -5.74
C ALA A 64 5.34 1.89 -5.41
N ALA A 65 6.57 2.16 -5.82
CA ALA A 65 7.72 1.32 -5.48
C ALA A 65 8.09 1.52 -4.01
N ALA A 66 8.29 0.42 -3.30
CA ALA A 66 8.81 0.39 -1.94
C ALA A 66 9.32 -1.02 -1.60
N LYS A 67 10.27 -1.11 -0.68
CA LYS A 67 10.58 -2.36 0.03
C LYS A 67 9.57 -2.50 1.16
N VAL A 68 8.70 -3.49 1.06
CA VAL A 68 7.61 -3.75 2.02
C VAL A 68 7.67 -5.15 2.58
N GLY A 69 7.10 -5.36 3.77
CA GLY A 69 7.04 -6.69 4.39
C GLY A 69 6.13 -6.68 5.62
N GLY A 70 5.80 -7.88 6.11
CA GLY A 70 5.07 -8.07 7.36
C GLY A 70 5.86 -7.62 8.59
N ILE A 71 5.27 -7.75 9.78
CA ILE A 71 5.88 -7.32 11.07
C ILE A 71 7.24 -7.98 11.28
N VAL A 72 7.36 -9.29 11.01
CA VAL A 72 8.62 -10.04 11.19
C VAL A 72 9.72 -9.51 10.28
N ALA A 73 9.43 -9.31 8.99
CA ALA A 73 10.38 -8.78 8.03
C ALA A 73 10.87 -7.37 8.41
N ASN A 74 9.93 -6.48 8.80
CA ASN A 74 10.27 -5.13 9.25
C ASN A 74 11.16 -5.15 10.51
N ALA A 75 10.79 -5.94 11.52
CA ALA A 75 11.53 -5.99 12.78
C ALA A 75 12.93 -6.63 12.65
N SER A 76 13.16 -7.50 11.67
CA SER A 76 14.42 -8.20 11.46
C SER A 76 15.42 -7.46 10.55
N ALA A 77 15.01 -6.45 9.79
CA ALA A 77 15.83 -5.77 8.79
C ALA A 77 15.63 -4.24 8.80
N LEU A 78 15.57 -3.63 9.99
CA LEU A 78 15.26 -2.21 10.17
C LEU A 78 16.14 -1.28 9.32
N ALA A 79 17.46 -1.49 9.33
CA ALA A 79 18.40 -0.65 8.60
C ALA A 79 18.17 -0.75 7.07
N ASP A 80 17.94 -1.95 6.55
CA ASP A 80 17.70 -2.16 5.13
C ASP A 80 16.36 -1.56 4.68
N PHE A 81 15.30 -1.71 5.50
CA PHE A 81 14.01 -1.09 5.19
C PHE A 81 14.09 0.44 5.17
N MET A 82 14.86 1.03 6.10
CA MET A 82 15.06 2.48 6.12
C MET A 82 15.88 2.94 4.91
N TYR A 83 17.05 2.34 4.71
CA TYR A 83 17.99 2.76 3.66
C TYR A 83 17.39 2.63 2.27
N ASP A 84 16.91 1.44 1.91
CA ASP A 84 16.39 1.17 0.56
C ASP A 84 15.20 2.06 0.23
N ASN A 85 14.26 2.25 1.17
CA ASN A 85 13.10 3.12 0.93
C ASN A 85 13.49 4.60 0.83
N ILE A 86 14.33 5.11 1.73
CA ILE A 86 14.77 6.52 1.65
C ILE A 86 15.47 6.79 0.31
N ILE A 87 16.41 5.94 -0.08
CA ILE A 87 17.20 6.17 -1.30
C ILE A 87 16.31 6.14 -2.54
N LEU A 88 15.47 5.10 -2.70
CA LEU A 88 14.59 5.02 -3.87
C LEU A 88 13.61 6.19 -3.95
N GLU A 89 13.04 6.60 -2.81
CA GLU A 89 12.06 7.70 -2.74
C GLU A 89 12.74 9.04 -3.08
N MET A 90 13.89 9.33 -2.47
CA MET A 90 14.63 10.56 -2.75
C MET A 90 15.08 10.63 -4.21
N ASN A 91 15.60 9.54 -4.78
CA ASN A 91 16.03 9.52 -6.17
C ASN A 91 14.88 9.82 -7.13
N VAL A 92 13.72 9.17 -6.94
CA VAL A 92 12.56 9.36 -7.83
C VAL A 92 11.95 10.76 -7.68
N ILE A 93 11.67 11.19 -6.43
CA ILE A 93 11.04 12.49 -6.18
C ILE A 93 11.94 13.63 -6.67
N HIS A 94 13.25 13.54 -6.36
CA HIS A 94 14.22 14.57 -6.78
C HIS A 94 14.37 14.65 -8.30
N SER A 95 14.48 13.50 -8.97
CA SER A 95 14.60 13.44 -10.42
C SER A 95 13.33 13.91 -11.13
N ALA A 96 12.15 13.60 -10.58
CA ALA A 96 10.88 14.12 -11.10
C ALA A 96 10.84 15.65 -11.04
N TRP A 97 11.22 16.24 -9.90
CA TRP A 97 11.31 17.70 -9.75
C TRP A 97 12.31 18.31 -10.73
N LYS A 98 13.55 17.80 -10.78
CA LYS A 98 14.61 18.34 -11.67
C LYS A 98 14.25 18.32 -13.14
N ASN A 99 13.47 17.33 -13.58
CA ASN A 99 13.09 17.16 -14.98
C ASN A 99 11.71 17.75 -15.32
N GLY A 100 11.13 18.56 -14.43
CA GLY A 100 9.91 19.31 -14.71
C GLY A 100 8.64 18.45 -14.75
N CYS A 101 8.60 17.35 -14.00
CA CYS A 101 7.37 16.57 -13.80
C CYS A 101 6.24 17.49 -13.32
N LYS A 102 5.10 17.46 -13.99
CA LYS A 102 3.95 18.30 -13.68
C LYS A 102 3.33 17.95 -12.34
N LYS A 103 3.23 16.63 -12.05
CA LYS A 103 2.65 16.12 -10.81
C LYS A 103 3.19 14.76 -10.45
N LEU A 104 3.43 14.54 -9.16
CA LEU A 104 3.83 13.27 -8.61
C LEU A 104 2.90 12.88 -7.47
N GLU A 105 2.49 11.62 -7.41
CA GLU A 105 1.79 11.03 -6.28
C GLU A 105 2.69 10.05 -5.55
N PHE A 106 2.95 10.36 -4.29
CA PHE A 106 3.72 9.53 -3.38
C PHE A 106 2.81 8.59 -2.58
N LEU A 107 3.05 7.28 -2.72
CA LEU A 107 2.35 6.25 -1.94
C LEU A 107 3.05 6.08 -0.59
N GLY A 108 2.44 6.63 0.46
CA GLY A 108 2.87 6.45 1.83
C GLY A 108 2.28 5.19 2.47
N SER A 109 2.03 5.26 3.76
CA SER A 109 1.42 4.17 4.56
C SER A 109 0.83 4.74 5.85
N SER A 110 -0.24 4.15 6.36
CA SER A 110 -0.80 4.49 7.67
C SER A 110 0.13 4.19 8.86
N CYS A 111 1.25 3.50 8.64
CA CYS A 111 2.26 3.26 9.69
C CYS A 111 3.03 4.52 10.12
N ILE A 112 2.93 5.62 9.34
CA ILE A 112 3.53 6.92 9.69
C ILE A 112 2.86 7.61 10.88
N TYR A 113 1.65 7.18 11.23
CA TYR A 113 0.93 7.76 12.36
C TYR A 113 1.43 7.18 13.69
N PRO A 114 1.39 7.99 14.77
CA PRO A 114 1.80 7.55 16.08
C PRO A 114 1.09 6.27 16.53
N ARG A 115 1.83 5.42 17.26
CA ARG A 115 1.31 4.15 17.79
C ARG A 115 0.00 4.30 18.55
N LEU A 116 -0.11 5.36 19.35
CA LEU A 116 -1.26 5.66 20.21
C LEU A 116 -2.07 6.87 19.70
N ALA A 117 -2.05 7.13 18.39
CA ALA A 117 -2.85 8.19 17.80
C ALA A 117 -4.35 8.02 18.12
N PRO A 118 -5.08 9.13 18.38
CA PRO A 118 -6.54 9.07 18.50
C PRO A 118 -7.20 8.40 17.29
N GLN A 119 -8.22 7.62 17.52
CA GLN A 119 -8.92 6.85 16.49
C GLN A 119 -10.32 7.45 16.21
N PRO A 120 -10.72 7.64 14.96
CA PRO A 120 -9.96 7.41 13.72
C PRO A 120 -8.79 8.39 13.54
N MET A 121 -7.68 7.91 12.95
CA MET A 121 -6.46 8.69 12.79
C MET A 121 -6.60 9.74 11.68
N LYS A 122 -6.48 11.02 12.05
CA LYS A 122 -6.46 12.15 11.11
C LYS A 122 -5.05 12.39 10.57
N GLU A 123 -4.96 13.01 9.41
CA GLU A 123 -3.68 13.40 8.81
C GLU A 123 -2.87 14.32 9.74
N SER A 124 -3.52 15.12 10.55
CA SER A 124 -2.90 16.01 11.55
C SER A 124 -2.21 15.28 12.72
N CYS A 125 -2.41 13.96 12.86
CA CYS A 125 -1.71 13.16 13.88
C CYS A 125 -0.23 12.89 13.53
N LEU A 126 0.20 13.19 12.30
CA LEU A 126 1.58 12.97 11.87
C LEU A 126 2.58 13.70 12.78
N LEU A 127 3.59 12.96 13.26
CA LEU A 127 4.69 13.49 14.10
C LEU A 127 4.25 14.08 15.46
N THR A 128 3.10 13.69 15.98
CA THR A 128 2.62 14.19 17.28
C THR A 128 3.06 13.33 18.48
N SER A 129 3.52 12.11 18.26
CA SER A 129 4.01 11.19 19.29
C SER A 129 4.84 10.06 18.66
N GLU A 130 5.28 9.09 19.49
CA GLU A 130 6.12 7.98 19.09
C GLU A 130 5.47 7.04 18.07
N LEU A 131 6.30 6.51 17.17
CA LEU A 131 5.89 5.52 16.16
C LEU A 131 5.83 4.11 16.75
N GLU A 132 5.27 3.17 16.01
CA GLU A 132 5.32 1.75 16.35
C GLU A 132 6.74 1.20 16.11
N GLN A 133 7.41 0.76 17.17
CA GLN A 133 8.83 0.37 17.14
C GLN A 133 9.15 -0.74 16.14
N THR A 134 8.21 -1.67 15.93
CA THR A 134 8.44 -2.84 15.04
C THR A 134 8.55 -2.46 13.56
N ASN A 135 8.06 -1.28 13.16
CA ASN A 135 8.13 -0.77 11.78
C ASN A 135 8.58 0.71 11.70
N GLU A 136 9.18 1.22 12.78
CA GLU A 136 9.60 2.63 12.86
C GLU A 136 10.54 3.03 11.72
N ALA A 137 11.49 2.17 11.37
CA ALA A 137 12.45 2.43 10.30
C ALA A 137 11.76 2.65 8.94
N TYR A 138 10.79 1.81 8.59
CA TYR A 138 9.97 1.99 7.40
C TYR A 138 9.08 3.24 7.49
N ALA A 139 8.48 3.48 8.64
CA ALA A 139 7.64 4.66 8.87
C ALA A 139 8.43 5.96 8.70
N LEU A 140 9.66 6.05 9.24
CA LEU A 140 10.55 7.20 9.08
C LEU A 140 10.93 7.43 7.61
N ALA A 141 11.20 6.37 6.86
CA ALA A 141 11.44 6.49 5.42
C ALA A 141 10.22 7.10 4.72
N LYS A 142 9.02 6.57 4.97
CA LYS A 142 7.78 7.09 4.38
C LYS A 142 7.48 8.54 4.79
N ILE A 143 7.75 8.92 6.03
CA ILE A 143 7.64 10.31 6.50
C ILE A 143 8.63 11.20 5.73
N SER A 144 9.85 10.74 5.48
CA SER A 144 10.87 11.50 4.75
C SER A 144 10.42 11.80 3.31
N GLY A 145 9.92 10.80 2.58
CA GLY A 145 9.39 10.97 1.22
C GLY A 145 8.21 11.94 1.15
N LEU A 146 7.25 11.76 2.07
CA LEU A 146 6.10 12.66 2.21
C LEU A 146 6.54 14.10 2.47
N LYS A 147 7.41 14.31 3.45
CA LYS A 147 7.89 15.66 3.81
C LYS A 147 8.73 16.27 2.69
N TYR A 148 9.47 15.47 1.93
CA TYR A 148 10.21 15.97 0.81
C TYR A 148 9.28 16.49 -0.31
N CYS A 149 8.20 15.78 -0.62
CA CYS A 149 7.16 16.28 -1.52
C CYS A 149 6.57 17.62 -1.02
N GLU A 150 6.19 17.69 0.26
CA GLU A 150 5.66 18.92 0.87
C GLU A 150 6.65 20.10 0.76
N TYR A 151 7.94 19.86 1.04
CA TYR A 151 8.96 20.93 0.99
C TYR A 151 9.26 21.39 -0.45
N LEU A 152 9.25 20.48 -1.43
CA LEU A 152 9.37 20.86 -2.83
C LEU A 152 8.20 21.73 -3.29
N ASN A 153 6.96 21.39 -2.88
CA ASN A 153 5.80 22.22 -3.16
C ASN A 153 5.93 23.63 -2.58
N ARG A 154 6.34 23.72 -1.30
CA ARG A 154 6.49 25.00 -0.59
C ARG A 154 7.63 25.86 -1.14
N GLN A 155 8.74 25.24 -1.52
CA GLN A 155 9.94 25.94 -1.93
C GLN A 155 9.95 26.27 -3.43
N TYR A 156 9.45 25.37 -4.27
CA TYR A 156 9.56 25.45 -5.71
C TYR A 156 8.22 25.48 -6.46
N GLY A 157 7.09 25.39 -5.76
CA GLY A 157 5.77 25.44 -6.37
C GLY A 157 5.42 24.20 -7.19
N THR A 158 5.97 23.03 -6.84
CA THR A 158 5.58 21.76 -7.46
C THR A 158 4.17 21.34 -7.04
N ASP A 159 3.56 20.37 -7.73
CA ASP A 159 2.28 19.75 -7.35
C ASP A 159 2.52 18.26 -7.02
N PHE A 160 3.28 17.99 -5.95
CA PHE A 160 3.59 16.66 -5.50
C PHE A 160 2.70 16.31 -4.31
N ILE A 161 1.77 15.37 -4.52
CA ILE A 161 0.76 14.97 -3.53
C ILE A 161 1.13 13.65 -2.86
N SER A 162 0.54 13.37 -1.71
CA SER A 162 0.79 12.15 -0.96
C SER A 162 -0.52 11.50 -0.50
N VAL A 163 -0.61 10.18 -0.62
CA VAL A 163 -1.74 9.38 -0.17
C VAL A 163 -1.30 8.34 0.86
N MET A 164 -2.08 8.18 1.94
CA MET A 164 -1.79 7.28 3.06
C MET A 164 -2.82 6.15 3.09
N PRO A 165 -2.52 5.01 2.47
CA PRO A 165 -3.43 3.88 2.48
C PRO A 165 -3.45 3.17 3.84
N THR A 166 -4.64 2.65 4.18
CA THR A 166 -4.83 1.64 5.22
C THR A 166 -4.27 0.27 4.79
N ASN A 167 -4.62 -0.83 5.48
CA ASN A 167 -4.18 -2.16 5.05
C ASN A 167 -4.82 -2.52 3.72
N LEU A 168 -3.97 -2.81 2.75
CA LEU A 168 -4.39 -3.15 1.39
C LEU A 168 -4.43 -4.66 1.20
N TYR A 169 -5.26 -5.10 0.27
CA TYR A 169 -5.35 -6.48 -0.19
C TYR A 169 -5.90 -6.53 -1.61
N GLY A 170 -5.61 -7.58 -2.36
CA GLY A 170 -6.10 -7.71 -3.73
C GLY A 170 -5.17 -8.50 -4.66
N PRO A 171 -5.42 -8.44 -5.97
CA PRO A 171 -4.59 -9.12 -6.96
C PRO A 171 -3.11 -8.68 -6.91
N ASN A 172 -2.22 -9.63 -7.16
CA ASN A 172 -0.77 -9.46 -7.07
C ASN A 172 -0.24 -9.19 -5.65
N ASP A 173 -0.98 -9.56 -4.60
CA ASP A 173 -0.47 -9.50 -3.23
C ASP A 173 0.65 -10.53 -3.01
N ASN A 174 1.35 -10.43 -1.88
CA ASN A 174 2.39 -11.37 -1.48
C ASN A 174 1.80 -12.47 -0.60
N TYR A 175 1.77 -13.70 -1.10
CA TYR A 175 1.25 -14.87 -0.36
C TYR A 175 2.34 -15.71 0.32
N HIS A 176 3.55 -15.16 0.54
CA HIS A 176 4.63 -15.88 1.22
C HIS A 176 4.20 -16.31 2.64
N PRO A 177 4.48 -17.55 3.09
CA PRO A 177 3.98 -18.07 4.37
C PRO A 177 4.37 -17.24 5.60
N GLU A 178 5.58 -16.65 5.60
CA GLU A 178 6.15 -15.96 6.75
C GLU A 178 6.20 -14.43 6.60
N HIS A 179 6.19 -13.90 5.36
CA HIS A 179 6.47 -12.50 5.08
C HIS A 179 5.26 -11.74 4.53
N SER A 180 4.11 -12.40 4.39
CA SER A 180 2.88 -11.79 3.91
C SER A 180 2.13 -10.99 4.99
N HIS A 181 1.24 -10.13 4.54
CA HIS A 181 0.26 -9.47 5.40
C HIS A 181 -0.88 -10.42 5.80
N VAL A 182 -1.72 -9.97 6.74
CA VAL A 182 -2.74 -10.83 7.37
C VAL A 182 -3.74 -11.45 6.36
N VAL A 183 -4.25 -10.69 5.39
CA VAL A 183 -5.23 -11.20 4.42
C VAL A 183 -4.64 -12.30 3.53
N PRO A 184 -3.51 -12.09 2.81
CA PRO A 184 -2.93 -13.13 1.99
C PRO A 184 -2.43 -14.33 2.82
N ALA A 185 -1.94 -14.12 4.05
CA ALA A 185 -1.57 -15.20 4.96
C ALA A 185 -2.76 -16.09 5.32
N LEU A 186 -3.91 -15.50 5.62
CA LEU A 186 -5.14 -16.23 5.93
C LEU A 186 -5.68 -16.98 4.70
N ILE A 187 -5.70 -16.33 3.53
CA ILE A 187 -6.14 -16.97 2.27
C ILE A 187 -5.33 -18.22 2.00
N ARG A 188 -3.99 -18.12 2.01
CA ARG A 188 -3.11 -19.28 1.80
C ARG A 188 -3.31 -20.37 2.85
N ARG A 189 -3.30 -20.01 4.12
CA ARG A 189 -3.44 -20.95 5.23
C ARG A 189 -4.74 -21.74 5.17
N PHE A 190 -5.87 -21.09 4.91
CA PHE A 190 -7.16 -21.78 4.79
C PHE A 190 -7.27 -22.59 3.50
N HIS A 191 -6.67 -22.13 2.40
CA HIS A 191 -6.60 -22.90 1.17
C HIS A 191 -5.81 -24.19 1.37
N GLU A 192 -4.60 -24.12 1.92
CA GLU A 192 -3.76 -25.30 2.19
C GLU A 192 -4.44 -26.27 3.17
N ALA A 193 -5.09 -25.74 4.21
CA ALA A 193 -5.82 -26.55 5.18
C ALA A 193 -7.03 -27.28 4.54
N LYS A 194 -7.76 -26.60 3.65
CA LYS A 194 -8.86 -27.19 2.88
C LYS A 194 -8.36 -28.30 1.96
N GLU A 195 -7.32 -28.05 1.17
CA GLU A 195 -6.75 -29.05 0.24
C GLU A 195 -6.23 -30.30 0.98
N GLN A 196 -5.69 -30.11 2.19
CA GLN A 196 -5.19 -31.20 3.04
C GLN A 196 -6.27 -31.82 3.95
N ASN A 197 -7.51 -31.35 3.89
CA ASN A 197 -8.61 -31.78 4.75
C ASN A 197 -8.26 -31.69 6.25
N LEU A 198 -7.53 -30.63 6.66
CA LEU A 198 -7.15 -30.45 8.07
C LEU A 198 -8.39 -30.13 8.93
N PRO A 199 -8.57 -30.81 10.10
CA PRO A 199 -9.74 -30.59 10.94
C PRO A 199 -9.72 -29.23 11.65
N GLU A 200 -8.54 -28.61 11.77
CA GLU A 200 -8.36 -27.34 12.49
C GLU A 200 -7.20 -26.52 11.95
N VAL A 201 -7.30 -25.18 12.10
CA VAL A 201 -6.27 -24.21 11.77
C VAL A 201 -6.04 -23.30 12.96
N THR A 202 -4.78 -23.11 13.35
CA THR A 202 -4.41 -22.20 14.44
C THR A 202 -4.00 -20.83 13.89
N CYS A 203 -4.66 -19.76 14.37
CA CYS A 203 -4.35 -18.37 14.12
C CYS A 203 -3.65 -17.75 15.33
N TRP A 204 -2.80 -16.74 15.10
CA TRP A 204 -2.06 -16.09 16.17
C TRP A 204 -2.90 -15.06 16.92
N GLY A 205 -2.61 -14.90 18.22
CA GLY A 205 -3.28 -13.96 19.11
C GLY A 205 -4.65 -14.47 19.58
N ASP A 206 -5.54 -13.55 19.92
CA ASP A 206 -6.93 -13.82 20.33
C ASP A 206 -7.98 -13.33 19.31
N GLY A 207 -7.52 -12.69 18.24
CA GLY A 207 -8.36 -12.14 17.18
C GLY A 207 -9.09 -10.83 17.54
N SER A 208 -8.82 -10.24 18.71
CA SER A 208 -9.49 -9.00 19.16
C SER A 208 -9.08 -7.70 18.44
N PRO A 209 -7.84 -7.53 17.88
CA PRO A 209 -7.47 -6.29 17.24
C PRO A 209 -8.39 -5.88 16.11
N LEU A 210 -8.68 -4.57 16.05
CA LEU A 210 -9.51 -3.97 15.02
C LEU A 210 -8.64 -3.45 13.87
N ARG A 211 -9.02 -3.77 12.64
CA ARG A 211 -8.32 -3.34 11.42
C ARG A 211 -9.30 -2.87 10.35
N GLU A 212 -8.83 -1.94 9.56
CA GLU A 212 -9.46 -1.47 8.35
C GLU A 212 -8.76 -2.07 7.14
N PHE A 213 -9.52 -2.43 6.10
CA PHE A 213 -9.01 -2.98 4.84
C PHE A 213 -9.61 -2.25 3.65
N LEU A 214 -8.76 -1.96 2.66
CA LEU A 214 -9.16 -1.34 1.39
C LEU A 214 -8.71 -2.21 0.23
N TYR A 215 -9.63 -2.52 -0.68
CA TYR A 215 -9.32 -3.25 -1.90
C TYR A 215 -8.39 -2.44 -2.81
N VAL A 216 -7.38 -3.07 -3.38
CA VAL A 216 -6.30 -2.37 -4.08
C VAL A 216 -6.75 -1.62 -5.33
N ASP A 217 -7.77 -2.12 -6.05
CA ASP A 217 -8.27 -1.40 -7.23
C ASP A 217 -9.08 -0.15 -6.83
N ASP A 218 -9.72 -0.13 -5.66
CA ASP A 218 -10.31 1.09 -5.09
C ASP A 218 -9.22 2.12 -4.72
N LEU A 219 -8.09 1.69 -4.15
CA LEU A 219 -6.96 2.58 -3.95
C LEU A 219 -6.45 3.14 -5.27
N ALA A 220 -6.27 2.30 -6.30
CA ALA A 220 -5.81 2.74 -7.61
C ALA A 220 -6.77 3.76 -8.24
N ASN A 221 -8.08 3.56 -8.08
CA ASN A 221 -9.09 4.52 -8.50
C ASN A 221 -8.95 5.86 -7.74
N LEU A 222 -8.72 5.82 -6.41
CA LEU A 222 -8.45 7.05 -5.64
C LEU A 222 -7.18 7.75 -6.15
N CYS A 223 -6.09 7.01 -6.39
CA CYS A 223 -4.84 7.59 -6.87
C CYS A 223 -5.04 8.36 -8.19
N VAL A 224 -5.69 7.73 -9.18
CA VAL A 224 -5.99 8.41 -10.45
C VAL A 224 -6.97 9.57 -10.26
N PHE A 225 -7.94 9.45 -9.36
CA PHE A 225 -8.84 10.53 -8.99
C PHE A 225 -8.08 11.73 -8.40
N LEU A 226 -7.15 11.51 -7.45
CA LEU A 226 -6.38 12.58 -6.81
C LEU A 226 -5.41 13.24 -7.79
N MET A 227 -4.79 12.48 -8.68
CA MET A 227 -3.97 13.04 -9.74
C MET A 227 -4.74 14.01 -10.64
N ASN A 228 -6.03 13.78 -10.83
CA ASN A 228 -6.89 14.61 -11.68
C ASN A 228 -7.58 15.76 -10.94
N ASN A 229 -7.84 15.64 -9.64
CA ASN A 229 -8.79 16.50 -8.93
C ASN A 229 -8.26 17.14 -7.64
N TYR A 230 -7.05 16.78 -7.21
CA TYR A 230 -6.51 17.31 -5.96
C TYR A 230 -5.13 17.90 -6.17
N SER A 231 -4.90 19.11 -5.67
CA SER A 231 -3.60 19.76 -5.56
C SER A 231 -3.48 20.36 -4.16
N GLY A 232 -2.36 20.11 -3.48
CA GLY A 232 -2.14 20.63 -2.15
C GLY A 232 -1.05 19.88 -1.38
N ASN A 233 -0.64 20.46 -0.26
CA ASN A 233 0.44 19.95 0.58
C ASN A 233 -0.01 18.91 1.61
N GLU A 234 -1.30 18.86 1.91
CA GLU A 234 -1.80 17.95 2.91
C GLU A 234 -1.97 16.56 2.31
N THR A 235 -1.56 15.56 3.07
CA THR A 235 -1.80 14.15 2.72
C THR A 235 -3.30 13.84 2.66
N VAL A 236 -3.65 12.77 1.96
CA VAL A 236 -5.00 12.24 1.91
C VAL A 236 -5.02 10.81 2.44
N ASN A 237 -5.77 10.55 3.49
CA ASN A 237 -6.00 9.20 3.96
C ASN A 237 -6.88 8.40 3.00
N ALA A 238 -6.42 7.19 2.68
CA ALA A 238 -7.10 6.25 1.79
C ALA A 238 -7.59 5.02 2.56
N GLY A 239 -8.89 4.93 2.78
CA GLY A 239 -9.51 3.84 3.51
C GLY A 239 -11.01 3.77 3.26
N THR A 240 -11.66 2.83 3.94
CA THR A 240 -13.11 2.63 3.89
C THR A 240 -13.83 3.40 5.01
N GLY A 241 -13.12 3.68 6.12
CA GLY A 241 -13.70 4.19 7.36
C GLY A 241 -14.52 3.12 8.10
N LYS A 242 -14.35 1.83 7.74
CA LYS A 242 -14.97 0.68 8.40
C LYS A 242 -13.89 -0.23 8.96
N GLU A 243 -14.08 -0.74 10.13
CA GLU A 243 -13.16 -1.68 10.79
C GLU A 243 -13.89 -2.95 11.20
N LEU A 244 -13.13 -4.02 11.34
CA LEU A 244 -13.59 -5.28 11.89
C LEU A 244 -12.47 -5.93 12.71
N THR A 245 -12.82 -6.85 13.58
CA THR A 245 -11.84 -7.61 14.34
C THR A 245 -11.09 -8.61 13.43
N ILE A 246 -9.87 -8.96 13.80
CA ILE A 246 -9.13 -10.04 13.12
C ILE A 246 -9.90 -11.35 13.17
N LYS A 247 -10.68 -11.57 14.24
CA LYS A 247 -11.55 -12.78 14.36
C LYS A 247 -12.65 -12.79 13.30
N GLU A 248 -13.33 -11.66 13.08
CA GLU A 248 -14.35 -11.53 12.04
C GLU A 248 -13.74 -11.68 10.65
N LEU A 249 -12.58 -11.04 10.39
CA LEU A 249 -11.84 -11.21 9.14
C LEU A 249 -11.49 -12.67 8.89
N THR A 250 -10.97 -13.36 9.91
CA THR A 250 -10.57 -14.78 9.82
C THR A 250 -11.75 -15.67 9.44
N GLY A 251 -12.91 -15.47 10.08
CA GLY A 251 -14.15 -16.17 9.73
C GLY A 251 -14.63 -15.89 8.30
N LEU A 252 -14.50 -14.62 7.86
CA LEU A 252 -14.89 -14.22 6.51
C LEU A 252 -13.98 -14.84 5.44
N VAL A 253 -12.66 -14.85 5.68
CA VAL A 253 -11.70 -15.50 4.76
C VAL A 253 -11.93 -17.02 4.71
N ALA A 254 -12.15 -17.69 5.86
CA ALA A 254 -12.47 -19.11 5.89
C ALA A 254 -13.73 -19.42 5.05
N LYS A 255 -14.79 -18.62 5.21
CA LYS A 255 -16.02 -18.70 4.40
C LYS A 255 -15.76 -18.55 2.91
N VAL A 256 -14.97 -17.54 2.51
CA VAL A 256 -14.66 -17.26 1.09
C VAL A 256 -13.84 -18.39 0.46
N VAL A 257 -12.88 -18.93 1.19
CA VAL A 257 -12.06 -20.09 0.76
C VAL A 257 -12.87 -21.39 0.75
N GLY A 258 -13.93 -21.47 1.56
CA GLY A 258 -14.73 -22.69 1.76
C GLY A 258 -14.04 -23.69 2.69
N TYR A 259 -13.37 -23.20 3.74
CA TYR A 259 -12.82 -24.01 4.81
C TYR A 259 -13.85 -24.18 5.93
N GLU A 260 -14.16 -25.42 6.29
CA GLU A 260 -15.21 -25.78 7.27
C GLU A 260 -14.66 -26.31 8.60
N GLY A 261 -13.33 -26.42 8.72
CA GLY A 261 -12.68 -26.90 9.95
C GLY A 261 -12.73 -25.89 11.10
N LYS A 262 -12.25 -26.27 12.27
CA LYS A 262 -12.20 -25.42 13.46
C LYS A 262 -11.10 -24.37 13.33
N ILE A 263 -11.37 -23.15 13.83
CA ILE A 263 -10.38 -22.08 13.96
C ILE A 263 -9.98 -21.98 15.44
N LEU A 264 -8.72 -22.23 15.72
CA LEU A 264 -8.10 -22.12 17.04
C LEU A 264 -7.27 -20.84 17.13
N TRP A 265 -7.04 -20.37 18.36
CA TRP A 265 -6.26 -19.14 18.62
C TRP A 265 -5.08 -19.45 19.55
N ASP A 266 -3.87 -19.09 19.11
CA ASP A 266 -2.66 -19.17 19.91
C ASP A 266 -2.41 -17.83 20.61
N THR A 267 -2.90 -17.70 21.82
CA THR A 267 -2.77 -16.49 22.65
C THR A 267 -1.37 -16.28 23.21
N SER A 268 -0.44 -17.20 23.00
CA SER A 268 0.98 -17.01 23.33
C SER A 268 1.68 -16.05 22.34
N ARG A 269 1.07 -15.82 21.18
CA ARG A 269 1.54 -14.89 20.17
C ARG A 269 0.95 -13.50 20.36
N PRO A 270 1.71 -12.42 20.06
CA PRO A 270 1.24 -11.05 20.29
C PRO A 270 0.10 -10.67 19.32
N ASN A 271 -0.84 -9.87 19.82
CA ASN A 271 -1.95 -9.32 19.04
C ASN A 271 -1.55 -8.17 18.08
N GLY A 272 -0.41 -7.51 18.32
CA GLY A 272 -0.06 -6.26 17.64
C GLY A 272 -0.83 -5.05 18.17
N THR A 273 -0.85 -3.95 17.42
CA THR A 273 -1.57 -2.71 17.78
C THR A 273 -3.07 -2.97 17.94
N PRO A 274 -3.71 -2.51 19.04
CA PRO A 274 -5.12 -2.84 19.31
C PRO A 274 -6.10 -2.35 18.24
N ARG A 275 -5.90 -1.15 17.69
CA ARG A 275 -6.81 -0.54 16.71
C ARG A 275 -6.05 0.29 15.68
N LYS A 276 -6.49 0.21 14.42
CA LYS A 276 -5.96 1.02 13.30
C LYS A 276 -7.10 1.35 12.34
N LEU A 277 -7.64 2.57 12.46
CA LEU A 277 -8.69 3.10 11.60
C LEU A 277 -8.30 4.50 11.12
N LEU A 278 -8.40 4.77 9.83
CA LEU A 278 -8.15 6.10 9.27
C LEU A 278 -9.40 6.98 9.30
N ASP A 279 -9.22 8.26 9.55
CA ASP A 279 -10.22 9.27 9.22
C ASP A 279 -10.16 9.52 7.70
N VAL A 280 -11.23 9.16 7.01
CA VAL A 280 -11.36 9.29 5.56
C VAL A 280 -12.26 10.45 5.14
N SER A 281 -12.48 11.39 6.04
CA SER A 281 -13.36 12.54 5.79
C SER A 281 -12.88 13.37 4.62
N LYS A 282 -11.57 13.54 4.47
CA LYS A 282 -10.97 14.34 3.39
C LYS A 282 -11.20 13.72 2.01
N SER A 283 -10.93 12.44 1.82
CA SER A 283 -11.22 11.77 0.54
C SER A 283 -12.70 11.81 0.17
N ARG A 284 -13.58 11.67 1.18
CA ARG A 284 -15.04 11.80 1.00
C ARG A 284 -15.48 13.23 0.63
N GLN A 285 -14.88 14.25 1.24
CA GLN A 285 -15.15 15.67 0.91
C GLN A 285 -14.69 16.02 -0.50
N LEU A 286 -13.59 15.42 -0.97
CA LEU A 286 -13.14 15.54 -2.35
C LEU A 286 -14.08 14.85 -3.36
N GLY A 287 -15.04 14.06 -2.89
CA GLY A 287 -16.03 13.37 -3.71
C GLY A 287 -15.71 11.91 -4.03
N TRP A 288 -14.63 11.36 -3.48
CA TRP A 288 -14.30 9.95 -3.69
C TRP A 288 -14.90 9.02 -2.63
N ARG A 289 -15.27 7.81 -3.08
CA ARG A 289 -15.71 6.70 -2.21
C ARG A 289 -15.23 5.38 -2.80
N TYR A 290 -14.86 4.44 -1.92
CA TYR A 290 -14.59 3.07 -2.33
C TYR A 290 -15.89 2.39 -2.81
N THR A 291 -15.75 1.36 -3.63
CA THR A 291 -16.88 0.65 -4.26
C THR A 291 -16.91 -0.84 -3.97
N THR A 292 -15.79 -1.43 -3.57
CA THR A 292 -15.65 -2.87 -3.36
C THR A 292 -15.84 -3.22 -1.89
N GLU A 293 -16.91 -3.92 -1.55
CA GLU A 293 -17.11 -4.43 -0.19
C GLU A 293 -16.10 -5.55 0.12
N LEU A 294 -15.80 -5.74 1.42
CA LEU A 294 -14.70 -6.61 1.85
C LEU A 294 -14.85 -8.06 1.36
N GLU A 295 -16.05 -8.64 1.45
CA GLU A 295 -16.28 -10.03 1.01
C GLU A 295 -16.04 -10.21 -0.49
N ASP A 296 -16.47 -9.25 -1.31
CA ASP A 296 -16.27 -9.29 -2.77
C ASP A 296 -14.79 -9.16 -3.12
N GLY A 297 -14.08 -8.23 -2.49
CA GLY A 297 -12.64 -8.08 -2.66
C GLY A 297 -11.85 -9.33 -2.23
N LEU A 298 -12.26 -10.00 -1.14
CA LEU A 298 -11.66 -11.26 -0.70
C LEU A 298 -11.87 -12.40 -1.71
N ARG A 299 -13.06 -12.48 -2.35
CA ARG A 299 -13.32 -13.45 -3.43
C ARG A 299 -12.40 -13.22 -4.62
N LEU A 300 -12.24 -11.96 -5.04
CA LEU A 300 -11.33 -11.58 -6.14
C LEU A 300 -9.86 -11.88 -5.79
N SER A 301 -9.45 -11.62 -4.55
CA SER A 301 -8.09 -11.94 -4.06
C SER A 301 -7.85 -13.45 -4.03
N TYR A 302 -8.83 -14.24 -3.61
CA TYR A 302 -8.72 -15.70 -3.62
C TYR A 302 -8.67 -16.26 -5.03
N GLN A 303 -9.42 -15.70 -5.98
CA GLN A 303 -9.32 -16.08 -7.39
C GLN A 303 -7.93 -15.76 -7.97
N ASP A 304 -7.35 -14.59 -7.64
CA ASP A 304 -5.97 -14.26 -8.03
C ASP A 304 -4.97 -15.26 -7.45
N PHE A 305 -5.10 -15.62 -6.18
CA PHE A 305 -4.25 -16.63 -5.54
C PHE A 305 -4.27 -17.97 -6.29
N LEU A 306 -5.45 -18.44 -6.69
CA LEU A 306 -5.62 -19.70 -7.42
C LEU A 306 -5.03 -19.66 -8.83
N ASN A 307 -5.05 -18.50 -9.48
CA ASN A 307 -4.67 -18.34 -10.89
C ASN A 307 -3.25 -17.77 -11.08
N ASN A 308 -2.57 -17.37 -10.01
CA ASN A 308 -1.25 -16.71 -10.08
C ASN A 308 -0.22 -17.44 -9.21
N PRO A 309 0.23 -18.66 -9.61
CA PRO A 309 1.13 -19.49 -8.81
C PRO A 309 2.47 -18.81 -8.51
N VAL A 310 2.96 -17.95 -9.42
CA VAL A 310 4.23 -17.21 -9.22
C VAL A 310 4.19 -16.32 -7.99
N ARG A 311 3.03 -15.78 -7.64
CA ARG A 311 2.85 -14.97 -6.41
C ARG A 311 2.63 -15.83 -5.19
N ALA A 312 2.03 -17.00 -5.33
CA ALA A 312 1.85 -17.95 -4.24
C ALA A 312 3.17 -18.60 -3.79
N GLU A 313 4.17 -18.69 -4.69
CA GLU A 313 5.48 -19.31 -4.42
C GLU A 313 6.54 -18.33 -3.91
N ARG A 314 6.31 -17.03 -4.02
CA ARG A 314 7.24 -15.96 -3.58
C ARG A 314 6.87 -15.50 -2.17
#